data_cb67d10b96aa3bcc59987016669973bc
#
_entry.id   cb67d10b96aa3bcc59987016669973bc
#
_cell.length_a   1.000
_cell.length_b   1.000
_cell.length_c   1.000
_cell.angle_alpha   90.00
_cell.angle_beta   90.00
_cell.angle_gamma   90.00
#
_symmetry.space_group_name_H-M   'P 1'
#
loop_
_entity.id
_entity.type
_entity.pdbx_description
1 polymer ?
#
loop_
_entity_poly.entity_id
_entity_poly.type
_entity_poly.pdbx_seq_one_letter_code
_entity_poly.pdbx_strand_id
1 'polypeptide(L)'
;MQNLKKLLSYARGQSRLYLLALIFTLFSQVIVAMQPQLIRITIDSVIGGAALPKGLISRLVALFKNHLTGTSGLIVMASLVVAFSLVRGLLTFGRINIASIATERSIKTLRNRLYNHIQLLPYSYHSKAETGNLIQRCTSDVETIRLALYSQIMDTISAVFLIIYTIYLMAQLNTSLMLISFCIMPLTFFSSAIFFKRIQSQFKKATEYEASMTTAIQENLTGIRVVKAFTRHQYEIEKFIKRSERYRNQNLKINNSFAAFWAFADSLSIAQVFGIILYGSLLAYRNEITAGDLVAFISYTEMLIWPVRRLGRIISNIGKSFVSANRIETILNETPEDIFPTNEKPEITGNIVFDSISFSYPETQNQKILDNVSFSIKSGQTLAILGPTGSGKSSLVHLLARLYEYDSGSIKIDGKELNTIDKGWIRSQVGLILQEPFLYGRTIMENIKLAVPGISDSSARHFSKVAFLDDEINKFEKGYETLVGERGVSLSGGQKQRLAIARTLIKDSPVIIFDDSLSAVDTQTDISIRSALKEEKGNKTMIIISHRISTICDADNIIVLENGKISQEGTHEELIAQEGLYKRIYDIQSAVQARA
;
A
#
# COMPACT_ATOMS: atom_id res chain seq x y z
N MET A 1 -9.19 -13.52 19.29
CA MET A 1 -7.83 -13.64 19.86
C MET A 1 -6.74 -13.76 18.77
N GLN A 2 -6.90 -14.52 17.69
CA GLN A 2 -5.91 -14.65 16.61
C GLN A 2 -5.53 -13.29 15.96
N ASN A 3 -6.51 -12.45 15.63
CA ASN A 3 -6.27 -11.15 14.99
C ASN A 3 -5.48 -10.17 15.89
N LEU A 4 -5.69 -10.20 17.21
CA LEU A 4 -4.91 -9.38 18.14
C LEU A 4 -3.45 -9.88 18.21
N LYS A 5 -3.24 -11.21 18.25
CA LYS A 5 -1.89 -11.80 18.21
C LYS A 5 -1.12 -11.40 16.94
N LYS A 6 -1.82 -11.36 15.79
CA LYS A 6 -1.25 -10.90 14.52
C LYS A 6 -0.81 -9.43 14.59
N LEU A 7 -1.68 -8.55 15.08
CA LEU A 7 -1.37 -7.14 15.20
C LEU A 7 -0.18 -6.91 16.16
N LEU A 8 -0.14 -7.63 17.29
CA LEU A 8 0.97 -7.58 18.23
C LEU A 8 2.26 -8.23 17.68
N SER A 9 2.18 -9.12 16.69
CA SER A 9 3.38 -9.71 16.06
C SER A 9 4.22 -8.65 15.34
N TYR A 10 3.60 -7.61 14.79
CA TYR A 10 4.33 -6.49 14.18
C TYR A 10 5.10 -5.63 15.22
N ALA A 11 4.71 -5.71 16.49
CA ALA A 11 5.39 -5.01 17.59
C ALA A 11 6.54 -5.81 18.24
N ARG A 12 6.71 -7.12 17.91
CA ARG A 12 7.65 -8.02 18.60
C ARG A 12 9.08 -7.51 18.68
N GLY A 13 9.59 -6.90 17.60
CA GLY A 13 10.96 -6.37 17.57
C GLY A 13 11.19 -5.18 18.52
N GLN A 14 10.11 -4.55 19.03
CA GLN A 14 10.16 -3.38 19.91
C GLN A 14 9.38 -3.58 21.23
N SER A 15 9.15 -4.84 21.61
CA SER A 15 8.31 -5.20 22.77
C SER A 15 8.74 -4.53 24.09
N ARG A 16 10.06 -4.36 24.30
CA ARG A 16 10.60 -3.70 25.49
C ARG A 16 10.18 -2.22 25.58
N LEU A 17 10.21 -1.52 24.43
CA LEU A 17 9.79 -0.11 24.38
C LEU A 17 8.28 0.04 24.58
N TYR A 18 7.48 -0.86 23.98
CA TYR A 18 6.03 -0.86 24.21
C TYR A 18 5.67 -1.17 25.66
N LEU A 19 6.40 -2.09 26.31
CA LEU A 19 6.23 -2.37 27.75
C LEU A 19 6.55 -1.14 28.60
N LEU A 20 7.65 -0.46 28.31
CA LEU A 20 8.03 0.77 29.02
C LEU A 20 6.99 1.87 28.83
N ALA A 21 6.49 2.07 27.60
CA ALA A 21 5.41 3.02 27.32
C ALA A 21 4.13 2.65 28.08
N LEU A 22 3.80 1.35 28.20
CA LEU A 22 2.68 0.87 28.98
C LEU A 22 2.84 1.19 30.47
N ILE A 23 4.02 0.94 31.04
CA ILE A 23 4.34 1.26 32.44
C ILE A 23 4.12 2.77 32.69
N PHE A 24 4.65 3.64 31.83
CA PHE A 24 4.44 5.08 31.95
C PHE A 24 2.96 5.46 31.83
N THR A 25 2.22 4.77 30.97
CA THR A 25 0.78 4.96 30.84
C THR A 25 0.06 4.65 32.15
N LEU A 26 0.32 3.49 32.74
CA LEU A 26 -0.33 3.04 33.97
C LEU A 26 -0.01 3.97 35.15
N PHE A 27 1.25 4.35 35.33
CA PHE A 27 1.65 5.32 36.36
C PHE A 27 0.99 6.69 36.18
N SER A 28 0.91 7.17 34.93
CA SER A 28 0.20 8.42 34.60
C SER A 28 -1.28 8.35 35.01
N GLN A 29 -1.96 7.20 34.81
CA GLN A 29 -3.37 7.01 35.18
C GLN A 29 -3.56 6.94 36.69
N VAL A 30 -2.61 6.35 37.42
CA VAL A 30 -2.63 6.38 38.88
C VAL A 30 -2.58 7.83 39.41
N ILE A 31 -1.68 8.65 38.85
CA ILE A 31 -1.58 10.07 39.26
C ILE A 31 -2.86 10.84 38.95
N VAL A 32 -3.49 10.59 37.78
CA VAL A 32 -4.79 11.19 37.44
C VAL A 32 -5.85 10.87 38.49
N ALA A 33 -5.95 9.59 38.86
CA ALA A 33 -6.95 9.13 39.84
C ALA A 33 -6.65 9.58 41.28
N MET A 34 -5.44 10.06 41.55
CA MET A 34 -5.09 10.65 42.86
C MET A 34 -5.56 12.11 43.03
N GLN A 35 -5.80 12.83 41.92
CA GLN A 35 -6.22 14.26 42.01
C GLN A 35 -7.51 14.48 42.79
N PRO A 36 -8.62 13.72 42.60
CA PRO A 36 -9.83 13.88 43.41
C PRO A 36 -9.60 13.63 44.91
N GLN A 37 -8.67 12.73 45.26
CA GLN A 37 -8.32 12.50 46.67
C GLN A 37 -7.60 13.68 47.32
N LEU A 38 -6.73 14.36 46.57
CA LEU A 38 -6.12 15.60 47.06
C LEU A 38 -7.17 16.69 47.34
N ILE A 39 -8.15 16.83 46.43
CA ILE A 39 -9.28 17.77 46.63
C ILE A 39 -10.08 17.41 47.88
N ARG A 40 -10.39 16.11 48.03
CA ARG A 40 -11.06 15.59 49.23
C ARG A 40 -10.32 15.98 50.53
N ILE A 41 -9.00 15.65 50.60
CA ILE A 41 -8.17 15.96 51.77
C ILE A 41 -8.11 17.47 52.03
N THR A 42 -8.06 18.28 50.98
CA THR A 42 -8.07 19.75 51.12
C THR A 42 -9.35 20.24 51.79
N ILE A 43 -10.51 19.74 51.33
CA ILE A 43 -11.81 20.16 51.88
C ILE A 43 -11.98 19.64 53.30
N ASP A 44 -11.77 18.35 53.54
CA ASP A 44 -12.09 17.74 54.83
C ASP A 44 -11.06 18.07 55.93
N SER A 45 -9.74 17.96 55.58
CA SER A 45 -8.71 18.07 56.62
C SER A 45 -8.09 19.45 56.72
N VAL A 46 -7.86 20.17 55.61
CA VAL A 46 -7.21 21.50 55.65
C VAL A 46 -8.24 22.58 55.97
N ILE A 47 -9.44 22.54 55.36
CA ILE A 47 -10.50 23.54 55.59
C ILE A 47 -11.38 23.11 56.78
N GLY A 48 -11.83 21.85 56.79
CA GLY A 48 -12.76 21.31 57.77
C GLY A 48 -12.12 20.86 59.09
N GLY A 49 -10.78 20.82 59.19
CA GLY A 49 -10.06 20.43 60.40
C GLY A 49 -10.16 18.93 60.76
N ALA A 50 -10.70 18.10 59.91
CA ALA A 50 -10.82 16.66 60.16
C ALA A 50 -9.46 15.95 60.13
N ALA A 51 -9.34 14.81 60.82
CA ALA A 51 -8.14 13.98 60.80
C ALA A 51 -7.85 13.47 59.38
N LEU A 52 -6.56 13.35 59.00
CA LEU A 52 -6.15 12.83 57.71
C LEU A 52 -6.66 11.39 57.51
N PRO A 53 -7.32 11.07 56.40
CA PRO A 53 -7.79 9.73 56.14
C PRO A 53 -6.62 8.75 55.97
N LYS A 54 -6.85 7.45 56.21
CA LYS A 54 -5.84 6.41 55.96
C LYS A 54 -5.63 6.23 54.47
N GLY A 55 -4.35 6.29 53.99
CA GLY A 55 -4.03 6.06 52.58
C GLY A 55 -2.65 6.54 52.18
N LEU A 56 -2.23 6.21 50.95
CA LEU A 56 -0.91 6.56 50.43
C LEU A 56 -0.74 8.10 50.29
N ILE A 57 -1.76 8.78 49.79
CA ILE A 57 -1.75 10.21 49.59
C ILE A 57 -1.71 10.93 50.95
N SER A 58 -2.47 10.42 51.92
CA SER A 58 -2.45 10.98 53.27
C SER A 58 -1.09 10.85 53.93
N ARG A 59 -0.34 9.78 53.68
CA ARG A 59 1.06 9.65 54.15
C ARG A 59 1.97 10.71 53.52
N LEU A 60 1.80 11.00 52.22
CA LEU A 60 2.54 12.07 51.55
C LEU A 60 2.18 13.46 52.12
N VAL A 61 0.88 13.71 52.32
CA VAL A 61 0.40 14.97 52.92
C VAL A 61 0.87 15.09 54.36
N ALA A 62 0.93 14.00 55.13
CA ALA A 62 1.40 13.99 56.52
C ALA A 62 2.88 14.41 56.68
N LEU A 63 3.72 14.30 55.64
CA LEU A 63 5.08 14.86 55.66
C LEU A 63 5.10 16.36 55.86
N PHE A 64 4.00 17.06 55.54
CA PHE A 64 3.83 18.51 55.68
C PHE A 64 2.91 18.89 56.85
N LYS A 65 2.70 17.96 57.81
CA LYS A 65 1.73 18.10 58.91
C LYS A 65 1.82 19.44 59.65
N ASN A 66 3.03 19.97 59.85
CA ASN A 66 3.26 21.24 60.53
C ASN A 66 2.79 22.49 59.78
N HIS A 67 2.47 22.32 58.47
CA HIS A 67 2.04 23.40 57.58
C HIS A 67 0.62 23.20 57.03
N LEU A 68 -0.16 22.26 57.59
CA LEU A 68 -1.49 21.91 57.06
C LEU A 68 -2.62 22.80 57.62
N THR A 69 -2.33 23.80 58.44
CA THR A 69 -3.32 24.69 59.05
C THR A 69 -3.41 26.04 58.32
N GLY A 70 -4.62 26.54 58.12
CA GLY A 70 -4.88 27.86 57.52
C GLY A 70 -4.38 28.01 56.07
N THR A 71 -3.92 29.20 55.71
CA THR A 71 -3.46 29.55 54.37
C THR A 71 -2.23 28.77 53.92
N SER A 72 -1.33 28.39 54.83
CA SER A 72 -0.15 27.57 54.55
C SER A 72 -0.54 26.18 54.08
N GLY A 73 -1.58 25.56 54.64
CA GLY A 73 -2.09 24.27 54.21
C GLY A 73 -2.66 24.29 52.79
N LEU A 74 -3.37 25.33 52.43
CA LEU A 74 -3.89 25.52 51.06
C LEU A 74 -2.75 25.66 50.04
N ILE A 75 -1.69 26.42 50.39
CA ILE A 75 -0.50 26.56 49.50
C ILE A 75 0.21 25.21 49.32
N VAL A 76 0.37 24.41 50.37
CA VAL A 76 0.95 23.07 50.30
C VAL A 76 0.12 22.16 49.38
N MET A 77 -1.21 22.13 49.54
CA MET A 77 -2.09 21.31 48.69
C MET A 77 -2.07 21.75 47.23
N ALA A 78 -2.10 23.05 46.97
CA ALA A 78 -1.96 23.59 45.61
C ALA A 78 -0.62 23.21 45.00
N SER A 79 0.49 23.30 45.74
CA SER A 79 1.83 22.91 45.31
C SER A 79 1.92 21.40 44.98
N LEU A 80 1.25 20.55 45.78
CA LEU A 80 1.16 19.10 45.48
C LEU A 80 0.37 18.82 44.22
N VAL A 81 -0.73 19.52 43.97
CA VAL A 81 -1.49 19.37 42.69
C VAL A 81 -0.62 19.74 41.49
N VAL A 82 0.13 20.86 41.61
CA VAL A 82 1.07 21.27 40.53
C VAL A 82 2.18 20.23 40.36
N ALA A 83 2.79 19.73 41.43
CA ALA A 83 3.84 18.71 41.38
C ALA A 83 3.33 17.43 40.71
N PHE A 84 2.14 16.94 41.09
CA PHE A 84 1.51 15.77 40.46
C PHE A 84 1.22 15.98 38.96
N SER A 85 0.78 17.19 38.61
CA SER A 85 0.53 17.56 37.21
C SER A 85 1.82 17.60 36.39
N LEU A 86 2.94 18.09 36.96
CA LEU A 86 4.25 18.07 36.32
C LEU A 86 4.77 16.65 36.14
N VAL A 87 4.71 15.79 37.17
CA VAL A 87 5.12 14.38 37.06
C VAL A 87 4.27 13.66 36.03
N ARG A 88 2.96 13.86 36.01
CA ARG A 88 2.07 13.34 34.98
C ARG A 88 2.47 13.81 33.58
N GLY A 89 2.79 15.09 33.42
CA GLY A 89 3.27 15.69 32.18
C GLY A 89 4.52 15.00 31.67
N LEU A 90 5.52 14.78 32.53
CA LEU A 90 6.76 14.08 32.22
C LEU A 90 6.51 12.61 31.81
N LEU A 91 5.67 11.89 32.57
CA LEU A 91 5.30 10.50 32.24
C LEU A 91 4.56 10.42 30.89
N THR A 92 3.66 11.36 30.62
CA THR A 92 2.91 11.41 29.36
C THR A 92 3.84 11.72 28.19
N PHE A 93 4.77 12.67 28.36
CA PHE A 93 5.80 12.97 27.36
C PHE A 93 6.67 11.75 27.07
N GLY A 94 7.18 11.09 28.13
CA GLY A 94 7.97 9.86 27.98
C GLY A 94 7.20 8.76 27.26
N ARG A 95 5.94 8.53 27.64
CA ARG A 95 5.04 7.57 26.99
C ARG A 95 4.90 7.84 25.50
N ILE A 96 4.56 9.08 25.13
CA ILE A 96 4.32 9.48 23.74
C ILE A 96 5.60 9.27 22.91
N ASN A 97 6.73 9.75 23.42
CA ASN A 97 8.02 9.64 22.71
C ASN A 97 8.44 8.18 22.52
N ILE A 98 8.41 7.38 23.58
CA ILE A 98 8.81 5.96 23.52
C ILE A 98 7.86 5.17 22.62
N ALA A 99 6.54 5.37 22.72
CA ALA A 99 5.56 4.71 21.86
C ALA A 99 5.73 5.11 20.39
N SER A 100 6.05 6.38 20.11
CA SER A 100 6.34 6.86 18.76
C SER A 100 7.57 6.16 18.17
N ILE A 101 8.69 6.17 18.90
CA ILE A 101 9.93 5.50 18.45
C ILE A 101 9.69 4.01 18.18
N ALA A 102 9.01 3.32 19.11
CA ALA A 102 8.71 1.89 18.98
C ALA A 102 7.85 1.62 17.74
N THR A 103 6.82 2.46 17.53
CA THR A 103 5.90 2.31 16.41
C THR A 103 6.58 2.57 15.08
N GLU A 104 7.32 3.69 14.95
CA GLU A 104 7.99 4.02 13.68
C GLU A 104 9.02 2.97 13.28
N ARG A 105 9.77 2.39 14.24
CA ARG A 105 10.69 1.28 13.97
C ARG A 105 9.95 0.02 13.52
N SER A 106 8.82 -0.33 14.16
CA SER A 106 7.99 -1.47 13.79
C SER A 106 7.41 -1.31 12.39
N ILE A 107 6.91 -0.12 12.07
CA ILE A 107 6.30 0.20 10.78
C ILE A 107 7.34 0.25 9.65
N LYS A 108 8.52 0.81 9.90
CA LYS A 108 9.65 0.74 8.96
C LYS A 108 9.95 -0.72 8.59
N THR A 109 10.05 -1.60 9.59
CA THR A 109 10.31 -3.04 9.37
C THR A 109 9.20 -3.69 8.56
N LEU A 110 7.93 -3.42 8.89
CA LEU A 110 6.76 -3.94 8.16
C LEU A 110 6.75 -3.47 6.70
N ARG A 111 6.97 -2.16 6.48
CA ARG A 111 6.99 -1.56 5.13
C ARG A 111 8.09 -2.14 4.27
N ASN A 112 9.30 -2.26 4.82
CA ASN A 112 10.43 -2.85 4.11
C ASN A 112 10.17 -4.32 3.78
N ARG A 113 9.65 -5.11 4.75
CA ARG A 113 9.29 -6.51 4.51
C ARG A 113 8.23 -6.66 3.44
N LEU A 114 7.18 -5.83 3.48
CA LEU A 114 6.08 -5.86 2.51
C LEU A 114 6.58 -5.48 1.11
N TYR A 115 7.36 -4.39 1.00
CA TYR A 115 7.89 -3.93 -0.28
C TYR A 115 8.85 -4.96 -0.89
N ASN A 116 9.79 -5.48 -0.10
CA ASN A 116 10.71 -6.52 -0.57
C ASN A 116 9.95 -7.77 -1.03
N HIS A 117 8.93 -8.18 -0.28
CA HIS A 117 8.12 -9.34 -0.64
C HIS A 117 7.37 -9.12 -1.96
N ILE A 118 6.75 -7.94 -2.14
CA ILE A 118 6.06 -7.59 -3.39
C ILE A 118 7.02 -7.65 -4.59
N GLN A 119 8.27 -7.18 -4.43
CA GLN A 119 9.27 -7.24 -5.52
C GLN A 119 9.67 -8.69 -5.89
N LEU A 120 9.53 -9.62 -4.96
CA LEU A 120 9.85 -11.04 -5.16
C LEU A 120 8.66 -11.87 -5.63
N LEU A 121 7.46 -11.30 -5.75
CA LEU A 121 6.30 -12.03 -6.24
C LEU A 121 6.40 -12.32 -7.75
N PRO A 122 5.86 -13.45 -8.22
CA PRO A 122 5.96 -13.85 -9.62
C PRO A 122 5.21 -12.88 -10.54
N TYR A 123 5.62 -12.84 -11.80
CA TYR A 123 5.00 -11.99 -12.82
C TYR A 123 3.49 -12.25 -12.95
N SER A 124 3.04 -13.50 -12.82
CA SER A 124 1.62 -13.88 -12.81
C SER A 124 0.80 -13.23 -11.71
N TYR A 125 1.40 -12.90 -10.56
CA TYR A 125 0.75 -12.12 -9.51
C TYR A 125 0.60 -10.65 -9.94
N HIS A 126 1.67 -10.05 -10.49
CA HIS A 126 1.66 -8.65 -10.91
C HIS A 126 0.74 -8.36 -12.09
N SER A 127 0.57 -9.32 -13.01
CA SER A 127 -0.37 -9.19 -14.13
C SER A 127 -1.83 -9.13 -13.68
N LYS A 128 -2.18 -9.76 -12.55
CA LYS A 128 -3.51 -9.76 -11.95
C LYS A 128 -3.75 -8.58 -11.00
N ALA A 129 -2.71 -8.18 -10.29
CA ALA A 129 -2.82 -7.22 -9.22
C ALA A 129 -3.03 -5.80 -9.78
N GLU A 130 -4.09 -5.16 -9.33
CA GLU A 130 -4.28 -3.72 -9.57
C GLU A 130 -3.21 -2.93 -8.80
N THR A 131 -2.38 -2.18 -9.52
CA THR A 131 -1.30 -1.36 -8.93
C THR A 131 -1.81 -0.45 -7.82
N GLY A 132 -2.99 0.17 -8.00
CA GLY A 132 -3.63 1.02 -6.99
C GLY A 132 -3.92 0.28 -5.68
N ASN A 133 -4.31 -0.99 -5.78
CA ASN A 133 -4.58 -1.84 -4.62
C ASN A 133 -3.27 -2.15 -3.85
N LEU A 134 -2.18 -2.45 -4.55
CA LEU A 134 -0.86 -2.66 -3.93
C LEU A 134 -0.34 -1.39 -3.24
N ILE A 135 -0.48 -0.23 -3.88
CA ILE A 135 -0.14 1.06 -3.28
C ILE A 135 -0.94 1.29 -2.00
N GLN A 136 -2.26 1.03 -2.02
CA GLN A 136 -3.12 1.17 -0.84
C GLN A 136 -2.65 0.28 0.33
N ARG A 137 -2.18 -0.97 0.04
CA ARG A 137 -1.62 -1.86 1.07
C ARG A 137 -0.36 -1.27 1.71
N CYS A 138 0.56 -0.77 0.87
CA CYS A 138 1.83 -0.20 1.33
C CYS A 138 1.69 1.14 2.07
N THR A 139 0.59 1.86 1.85
CA THR A 139 0.34 3.18 2.43
C THR A 139 -0.76 3.16 3.49
N SER A 140 -2.02 3.15 3.07
CA SER A 140 -3.20 3.31 3.94
C SER A 140 -3.38 2.17 4.94
N ASP A 141 -3.18 0.90 4.51
CA ASP A 141 -3.33 -0.24 5.41
C ASP A 141 -2.19 -0.28 6.44
N VAL A 142 -0.95 0.03 6.05
CA VAL A 142 0.19 0.17 6.97
C VAL A 142 -0.06 1.32 7.95
N GLU A 143 -0.59 2.46 7.49
CA GLU A 143 -0.93 3.60 8.35
C GLU A 143 -2.03 3.23 9.37
N THR A 144 -3.02 2.46 8.98
CA THR A 144 -4.06 1.97 9.90
C THR A 144 -3.48 1.09 11.00
N ILE A 145 -2.50 0.22 10.68
CA ILE A 145 -1.76 -0.57 11.68
C ILE A 145 -0.91 0.34 12.56
N ARG A 146 -0.26 1.36 11.99
CA ARG A 146 0.54 2.33 12.74
C ARG A 146 -0.29 3.00 13.83
N LEU A 147 -1.48 3.50 13.48
CA LEU A 147 -2.39 4.13 14.43
C LEU A 147 -2.87 3.16 15.52
N ALA A 148 -3.09 1.89 15.17
CA ALA A 148 -3.46 0.88 16.14
C ALA A 148 -2.35 0.63 17.17
N LEU A 149 -1.11 0.47 16.74
CA LEU A 149 0.03 0.24 17.61
C LEU A 149 0.42 1.49 18.43
N TYR A 150 0.35 2.67 17.81
CA TYR A 150 0.75 3.92 18.45
C TYR A 150 -0.20 4.38 19.56
N SER A 151 -1.52 4.37 19.28
CA SER A 151 -2.50 4.98 20.19
C SER A 151 -3.62 4.02 20.61
N GLN A 152 -4.27 3.31 19.69
CA GLN A 152 -5.52 2.63 19.99
C GLN A 152 -5.38 1.53 21.07
N ILE A 153 -4.31 0.73 20.99
CA ILE A 153 -4.04 -0.32 21.98
C ILE A 153 -3.70 0.31 23.34
N MET A 154 -2.82 1.32 23.35
CA MET A 154 -2.42 1.99 24.58
C MET A 154 -3.58 2.76 25.23
N ASP A 155 -4.39 3.46 24.42
CA ASP A 155 -5.56 4.17 24.90
C ASP A 155 -6.64 3.22 25.45
N THR A 156 -6.78 2.01 24.85
CA THR A 156 -7.69 0.98 25.36
C THR A 156 -7.26 0.50 26.74
N ILE A 157 -5.98 0.11 26.87
CA ILE A 157 -5.44 -0.38 28.15
C ILE A 157 -5.53 0.72 29.21
N SER A 158 -5.18 1.96 28.84
CA SER A 158 -5.27 3.13 29.70
C SER A 158 -6.70 3.37 30.20
N ALA A 159 -7.69 3.34 29.31
CA ALA A 159 -9.10 3.56 29.66
C ALA A 159 -9.64 2.44 30.58
N VAL A 160 -9.36 1.18 30.24
CA VAL A 160 -9.80 0.03 31.06
C VAL A 160 -9.15 0.09 32.44
N PHE A 161 -7.85 0.35 32.52
CA PHE A 161 -7.16 0.48 33.81
C PHE A 161 -7.73 1.63 34.64
N LEU A 162 -7.92 2.81 34.02
CA LEU A 162 -8.49 3.97 34.72
C LEU A 162 -9.89 3.68 35.28
N ILE A 163 -10.76 3.03 34.47
CA ILE A 163 -12.11 2.66 34.91
C ILE A 163 -12.03 1.73 36.12
N ILE A 164 -11.27 0.63 36.03
CA ILE A 164 -11.14 -0.37 37.11
C ILE A 164 -10.57 0.30 38.38
N TYR A 165 -9.49 1.09 38.24
CA TYR A 165 -8.83 1.71 39.36
C TYR A 165 -9.70 2.79 40.02
N THR A 166 -10.43 3.58 39.26
CA THR A 166 -11.35 4.60 39.79
C THR A 166 -12.53 3.93 40.50
N ILE A 167 -13.11 2.84 39.95
CA ILE A 167 -14.18 2.10 40.64
C ILE A 167 -13.67 1.57 41.99
N TYR A 168 -12.44 1.03 42.03
CA TYR A 168 -11.82 0.58 43.27
C TYR A 168 -11.71 1.72 44.30
N LEU A 169 -11.25 2.90 43.87
CA LEU A 169 -11.15 4.09 44.77
C LEU A 169 -12.52 4.58 45.25
N MET A 170 -13.53 4.60 44.37
CA MET A 170 -14.90 4.96 44.74
C MET A 170 -15.51 3.98 45.74
N ALA A 171 -15.26 2.67 45.55
CA ALA A 171 -15.74 1.63 46.47
C ALA A 171 -15.15 1.77 47.88
N GLN A 172 -13.90 2.24 48.01
CA GLN A 172 -13.26 2.51 49.28
C GLN A 172 -13.90 3.71 50.04
N LEU A 173 -14.54 4.63 49.31
CA LEU A 173 -15.20 5.78 49.90
C LEU A 173 -16.62 5.45 50.33
N ASN A 174 -17.47 5.03 49.40
CA ASN A 174 -18.86 4.63 49.69
C ASN A 174 -19.39 3.74 48.55
N THR A 175 -19.77 2.49 48.86
CA THR A 175 -20.23 1.51 47.91
C THR A 175 -21.58 1.86 47.28
N SER A 176 -22.50 2.43 48.06
CA SER A 176 -23.85 2.79 47.56
C SER A 176 -23.77 3.92 46.53
N LEU A 177 -22.97 4.94 46.80
CA LEU A 177 -22.77 6.08 45.88
C LEU A 177 -22.00 5.65 44.63
N MET A 178 -21.04 4.69 44.78
CA MET A 178 -20.34 4.07 43.64
C MET A 178 -21.33 3.35 42.73
N LEU A 179 -22.27 2.56 43.26
CA LEU A 179 -23.25 1.83 42.43
C LEU A 179 -24.14 2.79 41.64
N ILE A 180 -24.57 3.92 42.24
CA ILE A 180 -25.33 4.94 41.52
C ILE A 180 -24.51 5.57 40.41
N SER A 181 -23.25 5.92 40.71
CA SER A 181 -22.33 6.46 39.70
C SER A 181 -22.12 5.51 38.55
N PHE A 182 -22.14 4.20 38.80
CA PHE A 182 -21.91 3.18 37.79
C PHE A 182 -23.18 2.81 37.02
N CYS A 183 -24.37 3.06 37.55
CA CYS A 183 -25.64 2.64 36.93
C CYS A 183 -25.84 3.17 35.51
N ILE A 184 -25.43 4.41 35.23
CA ILE A 184 -25.58 5.07 33.91
C ILE A 184 -24.43 4.76 32.96
N MET A 185 -23.26 4.34 33.46
CA MET A 185 -22.10 4.05 32.62
C MET A 185 -22.33 2.97 31.55
N PRO A 186 -22.96 1.82 31.83
CA PRO A 186 -23.28 0.83 30.80
C PRO A 186 -24.14 1.42 29.68
N LEU A 187 -25.14 2.24 30.02
CA LEU A 187 -26.02 2.89 29.05
C LEU A 187 -25.23 3.85 28.13
N THR A 188 -24.30 4.62 28.69
CA THR A 188 -23.39 5.50 27.94
C THR A 188 -22.48 4.69 27.02
N PHE A 189 -21.93 3.57 27.50
CA PHE A 189 -21.08 2.70 26.69
C PHE A 189 -21.85 2.06 25.54
N PHE A 190 -23.00 1.45 25.78
CA PHE A 190 -23.79 0.80 24.74
C PHE A 190 -24.33 1.80 23.73
N SER A 191 -24.79 2.97 24.15
CA SER A 191 -25.22 4.03 23.23
C SER A 191 -24.07 4.46 22.31
N SER A 192 -22.86 4.65 22.86
CA SER A 192 -21.66 4.96 22.07
C SER A 192 -21.30 3.84 21.11
N ALA A 193 -21.30 2.60 21.55
CA ALA A 193 -20.98 1.45 20.69
C ALA A 193 -21.95 1.32 19.50
N ILE A 194 -23.26 1.46 19.77
CA ILE A 194 -24.31 1.43 18.73
C ILE A 194 -24.15 2.60 17.77
N PHE A 195 -23.92 3.81 18.29
CA PHE A 195 -23.71 4.99 17.47
C PHE A 195 -22.50 4.84 16.54
N PHE A 196 -21.33 4.48 17.08
CA PHE A 196 -20.13 4.34 16.27
C PHE A 196 -20.23 3.22 15.24
N LYS A 197 -20.98 2.14 15.52
CA LYS A 197 -21.27 1.10 14.54
C LYS A 197 -22.17 1.62 13.39
N ARG A 198 -23.19 2.41 13.69
CA ARG A 198 -24.10 2.99 12.68
C ARG A 198 -23.42 4.07 11.85
N ILE A 199 -22.63 4.93 12.46
CA ILE A 199 -21.97 6.04 11.78
C ILE A 199 -20.92 5.55 10.75
N GLN A 200 -20.32 4.37 10.97
CA GLN A 200 -19.40 3.76 9.98
C GLN A 200 -20.05 3.53 8.63
N SER A 201 -21.31 3.09 8.59
CA SER A 201 -22.05 2.90 7.34
C SER A 201 -22.27 4.23 6.62
N GLN A 202 -22.53 5.32 7.38
CA GLN A 202 -22.69 6.65 6.80
C GLN A 202 -21.36 7.19 6.25
N PHE A 203 -20.24 6.97 6.94
CA PHE A 203 -18.92 7.32 6.47
C PHE A 203 -18.55 6.55 5.19
N LYS A 204 -18.86 5.24 5.12
CA LYS A 204 -18.63 4.46 3.90
C LYS A 204 -19.33 5.08 2.70
N LYS A 205 -20.62 5.44 2.84
CA LYS A 205 -21.37 6.13 1.78
C LYS A 205 -20.78 7.50 1.42
N ALA A 206 -20.30 8.26 2.42
CA ALA A 206 -19.65 9.54 2.15
C ALA A 206 -18.37 9.35 1.32
N THR A 207 -17.54 8.35 1.65
CA THR A 207 -16.32 8.01 0.88
C THR A 207 -16.66 7.57 -0.54
N GLU A 208 -17.75 6.81 -0.75
CA GLU A 208 -18.22 6.41 -2.10
C GLU A 208 -18.64 7.64 -2.93
N TYR A 209 -19.35 8.61 -2.33
CA TYR A 209 -19.72 9.85 -2.99
C TYR A 209 -18.52 10.76 -3.26
N GLU A 210 -17.56 10.83 -2.32
CA GLU A 210 -16.31 11.55 -2.49
C GLU A 210 -15.50 10.96 -3.64
N ALA A 211 -15.35 9.63 -3.71
CA ALA A 211 -14.69 8.94 -4.80
C ALA A 211 -15.37 9.26 -6.14
N SER A 212 -16.71 9.20 -6.21
CA SER A 212 -17.46 9.55 -7.42
C SER A 212 -17.23 11.01 -7.86
N MET A 213 -17.14 11.93 -6.91
CA MET A 213 -16.83 13.35 -7.18
C MET A 213 -15.39 13.52 -7.68
N THR A 214 -14.43 12.89 -7.04
CA THR A 214 -13.01 12.93 -7.41
C THR A 214 -12.79 12.33 -8.80
N THR A 215 -13.45 11.19 -9.11
CA THR A 215 -13.40 10.59 -10.45
C THR A 215 -13.90 11.56 -11.52
N ALA A 216 -14.99 12.32 -11.24
CA ALA A 216 -15.47 13.33 -12.20
C ALA A 216 -14.44 14.43 -12.46
N ILE A 217 -13.73 14.89 -11.41
CA ILE A 217 -12.65 15.88 -11.57
C ILE A 217 -11.51 15.28 -12.42
N GLN A 218 -11.09 14.06 -12.10
CA GLN A 218 -10.00 13.39 -12.80
C GLN A 218 -10.33 13.16 -14.28
N GLU A 219 -11.53 12.66 -14.58
CA GLU A 219 -12.03 12.47 -15.96
C GLU A 219 -12.01 13.80 -16.73
N ASN A 220 -12.52 14.87 -16.12
CA ASN A 220 -12.60 16.18 -16.75
C ASN A 220 -11.22 16.81 -16.98
N LEU A 221 -10.31 16.71 -16.02
CA LEU A 221 -8.96 17.25 -16.18
C LEU A 221 -8.15 16.47 -17.21
N THR A 222 -8.27 15.16 -17.22
CA THR A 222 -7.60 14.30 -18.21
C THR A 222 -8.18 14.51 -19.59
N GLY A 223 -9.51 14.61 -19.70
CA GLY A 223 -10.26 14.81 -20.95
C GLY A 223 -10.50 16.27 -21.30
N ILE A 224 -9.81 17.25 -20.70
CA ILE A 224 -10.15 18.69 -20.85
C ILE A 224 -10.15 19.16 -22.31
N ARG A 225 -9.25 18.59 -23.14
CA ARG A 225 -9.21 18.90 -24.58
C ARG A 225 -10.49 18.49 -25.29
N VAL A 226 -11.06 17.34 -24.92
CA VAL A 226 -12.32 16.83 -25.46
C VAL A 226 -13.48 17.72 -24.99
N VAL A 227 -13.54 18.04 -23.70
CA VAL A 227 -14.58 18.93 -23.15
C VAL A 227 -14.57 20.29 -23.84
N LYS A 228 -13.38 20.86 -24.10
CA LYS A 228 -13.24 22.13 -24.82
C LYS A 228 -13.57 22.00 -26.30
N ALA A 229 -13.11 20.94 -26.98
CA ALA A 229 -13.39 20.74 -28.42
C ALA A 229 -14.88 20.60 -28.71
N PHE A 230 -15.63 19.96 -27.82
CA PHE A 230 -17.08 19.78 -27.97
C PHE A 230 -17.91 20.83 -27.22
N THR A 231 -17.29 21.86 -26.63
CA THR A 231 -17.96 22.94 -25.89
C THR A 231 -18.92 22.44 -24.79
N ARG A 232 -18.56 21.30 -24.13
CA ARG A 232 -19.41 20.65 -23.12
C ARG A 232 -19.09 21.03 -21.67
N HIS A 233 -18.43 22.17 -21.46
CA HIS A 233 -18.06 22.65 -20.13
C HIS A 233 -19.26 22.80 -19.19
N GLN A 234 -20.41 23.36 -19.66
CA GLN A 234 -21.60 23.55 -18.83
C GLN A 234 -22.17 22.20 -18.34
N TYR A 235 -22.25 21.20 -19.22
CA TYR A 235 -22.68 19.85 -18.85
C TYR A 235 -21.82 19.21 -17.77
N GLU A 236 -20.51 19.34 -17.89
CA GLU A 236 -19.58 18.76 -16.90
C GLU A 236 -19.60 19.51 -15.57
N ILE A 237 -19.82 20.84 -15.57
CA ILE A 237 -20.05 21.63 -14.35
C ILE A 237 -21.30 21.14 -13.63
N GLU A 238 -22.43 20.99 -14.34
CA GLU A 238 -23.69 20.51 -13.74
C GLU A 238 -23.55 19.08 -13.19
N LYS A 239 -22.85 18.20 -13.90
CA LYS A 239 -22.53 16.83 -13.46
C LYS A 239 -21.72 16.85 -12.16
N PHE A 240 -20.70 17.71 -12.07
CA PHE A 240 -19.89 17.88 -10.87
C PHE A 240 -20.73 18.44 -9.70
N ILE A 241 -21.53 19.48 -9.93
CA ILE A 241 -22.39 20.07 -8.89
C ILE A 241 -23.31 19.01 -8.29
N LYS A 242 -23.98 18.18 -9.10
CA LYS A 242 -24.86 17.10 -8.63
C LYS A 242 -24.11 16.08 -7.77
N ARG A 243 -22.86 15.72 -8.11
CA ARG A 243 -22.05 14.79 -7.31
C ARG A 243 -21.59 15.44 -6.00
N SER A 244 -21.15 16.68 -6.06
CA SER A 244 -20.75 17.49 -4.89
C SER A 244 -21.91 17.67 -3.90
N GLU A 245 -23.13 17.91 -4.39
CA GLU A 245 -24.33 18.01 -3.54
C GLU A 245 -24.67 16.70 -2.83
N ARG A 246 -24.51 15.54 -3.49
CA ARG A 246 -24.69 14.23 -2.85
C ARG A 246 -23.70 14.03 -1.72
N TYR A 247 -22.43 14.37 -1.94
CA TYR A 247 -21.39 14.31 -0.93
C TYR A 247 -21.69 15.25 0.24
N ARG A 248 -22.02 16.52 -0.04
CA ARG A 248 -22.42 17.52 0.97
C ARG A 248 -23.59 17.02 1.82
N ASN A 249 -24.66 16.53 1.17
CA ASN A 249 -25.85 16.08 1.87
C ASN A 249 -25.59 14.87 2.77
N GLN A 250 -24.69 13.97 2.33
CA GLN A 250 -24.26 12.84 3.17
C GLN A 250 -23.43 13.31 4.38
N ASN A 251 -22.53 14.29 4.20
CA ASN A 251 -21.79 14.89 5.32
C ASN A 251 -22.70 15.63 6.30
N LEU A 252 -23.72 16.32 5.82
CA LEU A 252 -24.73 16.93 6.70
C LEU A 252 -25.46 15.89 7.55
N LYS A 253 -25.83 14.72 6.97
CA LYS A 253 -26.43 13.60 7.72
C LYS A 253 -25.47 13.07 8.80
N ILE A 254 -24.18 12.95 8.50
CA ILE A 254 -23.14 12.55 9.46
C ILE A 254 -23.06 13.56 10.59
N ASN A 255 -22.96 14.87 10.28
CA ASN A 255 -22.86 15.92 11.27
C ASN A 255 -24.11 16.00 12.16
N ASN A 256 -25.29 15.88 11.60
CA ASN A 256 -26.54 15.83 12.36
C ASN A 256 -26.60 14.60 13.28
N SER A 257 -26.11 13.45 12.82
CA SER A 257 -26.00 12.24 13.65
C SER A 257 -25.04 12.45 14.82
N PHE A 258 -23.90 13.12 14.60
CA PHE A 258 -22.98 13.50 15.67
C PHE A 258 -23.62 14.48 16.64
N ALA A 259 -24.29 15.54 16.16
CA ALA A 259 -24.96 16.52 17.01
C ALA A 259 -26.01 15.85 17.92
N ALA A 260 -26.84 14.98 17.37
CA ALA A 260 -27.83 14.24 18.14
C ALA A 260 -27.17 13.28 19.17
N PHE A 261 -26.09 12.59 18.79
CA PHE A 261 -25.37 11.72 19.72
C PHE A 261 -24.74 12.51 20.88
N TRP A 262 -24.07 13.64 20.56
CA TRP A 262 -23.43 14.44 21.62
C TRP A 262 -24.47 15.05 22.57
N ALA A 263 -25.58 15.60 22.04
CA ALA A 263 -26.68 16.11 22.86
C ALA A 263 -27.24 15.03 23.79
N PHE A 264 -27.50 13.83 23.29
CA PHE A 264 -27.96 12.69 24.09
C PHE A 264 -26.93 12.28 25.15
N ALA A 265 -25.66 12.09 24.74
CA ALA A 265 -24.59 11.65 25.62
C ALA A 265 -24.29 12.69 26.75
N ASP A 266 -24.37 13.98 26.43
CA ASP A 266 -24.20 15.05 27.43
C ASP A 266 -25.38 15.12 28.41
N SER A 267 -26.62 14.99 27.90
CA SER A 267 -27.81 14.92 28.77
C SER A 267 -27.71 13.75 29.76
N LEU A 268 -27.24 12.59 29.28
CA LEU A 268 -27.06 11.41 30.11
C LEU A 268 -25.97 11.59 31.17
N SER A 269 -24.87 12.27 30.83
CA SER A 269 -23.80 12.59 31.79
C SER A 269 -24.21 13.62 32.82
N ILE A 270 -24.96 14.66 32.42
CA ILE A 270 -25.51 15.64 33.36
C ILE A 270 -26.49 14.96 34.32
N ALA A 271 -27.36 14.09 33.83
CA ALA A 271 -28.27 13.31 34.68
C ALA A 271 -27.51 12.43 35.68
N GLN A 272 -26.38 11.83 35.26
CA GLN A 272 -25.51 11.04 36.15
C GLN A 272 -24.89 11.89 37.26
N VAL A 273 -24.31 13.03 36.93
CA VAL A 273 -23.72 13.95 37.90
C VAL A 273 -24.81 14.51 38.84
N PHE A 274 -25.97 14.87 38.31
CA PHE A 274 -27.12 15.32 39.12
C PHE A 274 -27.58 14.24 40.12
N GLY A 275 -27.68 12.98 39.68
CA GLY A 275 -28.03 11.87 40.57
C GLY A 275 -27.02 11.69 41.72
N ILE A 276 -25.72 11.86 41.42
CA ILE A 276 -24.66 11.81 42.45
C ILE A 276 -24.76 12.99 43.42
N ILE A 277 -25.00 14.19 42.92
CA ILE A 277 -25.18 15.37 43.80
C ILE A 277 -26.40 15.15 44.68
N LEU A 278 -27.54 14.77 44.16
CA LEU A 278 -28.78 14.58 44.90
C LEU A 278 -28.61 13.52 46.00
N TYR A 279 -28.20 12.30 45.62
CA TYR A 279 -28.06 11.21 46.56
C TYR A 279 -26.89 11.41 47.52
N GLY A 280 -25.76 11.92 47.03
CA GLY A 280 -24.58 12.24 47.86
C GLY A 280 -24.85 13.35 48.88
N SER A 281 -25.65 14.37 48.52
CA SER A 281 -26.08 15.38 49.47
C SER A 281 -26.98 14.82 50.59
N LEU A 282 -27.85 13.85 50.27
CA LEU A 282 -28.64 13.13 51.26
C LEU A 282 -27.75 12.32 52.21
N LEU A 283 -26.74 11.63 51.70
CA LEU A 283 -25.78 10.89 52.54
C LEU A 283 -24.92 11.85 53.40
N ALA A 284 -24.49 13.00 52.83
CA ALA A 284 -23.76 14.00 53.57
C ALA A 284 -24.62 14.63 54.69
N TYR A 285 -25.90 14.89 54.43
CA TYR A 285 -26.85 15.36 55.46
C TYR A 285 -27.01 14.36 56.60
N ARG A 286 -26.94 13.05 56.29
CA ARG A 286 -26.97 11.97 57.30
C ARG A 286 -25.61 11.72 57.96
N ASN A 287 -24.58 12.48 57.65
CA ASN A 287 -23.21 12.29 58.11
C ASN A 287 -22.60 10.90 57.73
N GLU A 288 -23.10 10.25 56.67
CA GLU A 288 -22.56 8.99 56.17
C GLU A 288 -21.35 9.20 55.25
N ILE A 289 -21.23 10.39 54.66
CA ILE A 289 -20.07 10.85 53.86
C ILE A 289 -19.71 12.28 54.21
N THR A 290 -18.45 12.66 53.89
CA THR A 290 -18.01 14.05 54.09
C THR A 290 -18.33 14.92 52.87
N ALA A 291 -18.22 16.25 52.98
CA ALA A 291 -18.32 17.17 51.86
C ALA A 291 -17.17 16.90 50.83
N GLY A 292 -15.97 16.58 51.31
CA GLY A 292 -14.85 16.20 50.47
C GLY A 292 -15.08 14.89 49.70
N ASP A 293 -15.76 13.89 50.33
CA ASP A 293 -16.15 12.67 49.66
C ASP A 293 -17.09 12.95 48.48
N LEU A 294 -18.10 13.81 48.67
CA LEU A 294 -19.04 14.19 47.61
C LEU A 294 -18.32 14.83 46.42
N VAL A 295 -17.44 15.79 46.68
CA VAL A 295 -16.65 16.45 45.61
C VAL A 295 -15.72 15.47 44.90
N ALA A 296 -15.12 14.54 45.65
CA ALA A 296 -14.30 13.48 45.04
C ALA A 296 -15.13 12.55 44.14
N PHE A 297 -16.36 12.18 44.54
CA PHE A 297 -17.26 11.38 43.71
C PHE A 297 -17.67 12.08 42.42
N ILE A 298 -17.99 13.36 42.47
CA ILE A 298 -18.29 14.18 41.29
C ILE A 298 -17.08 14.16 40.34
N SER A 299 -15.87 14.45 40.88
CA SER A 299 -14.63 14.51 40.12
C SER A 299 -14.29 13.13 39.48
N TYR A 300 -14.44 12.02 40.19
CA TYR A 300 -14.24 10.67 39.66
C TYR A 300 -15.23 10.35 38.53
N THR A 301 -16.49 10.75 38.70
CA THR A 301 -17.50 10.49 37.67
C THR A 301 -17.22 11.27 36.40
N GLU A 302 -16.91 12.58 36.52
CA GLU A 302 -16.52 13.40 35.37
C GLU A 302 -15.28 12.84 34.63
N MET A 303 -14.29 12.37 35.40
CA MET A 303 -13.08 11.78 34.87
C MET A 303 -13.36 10.51 34.05
N LEU A 304 -14.41 9.74 34.37
CA LEU A 304 -14.77 8.51 33.66
C LEU A 304 -15.64 8.71 32.40
N ILE A 305 -16.33 9.85 32.27
CA ILE A 305 -17.25 10.12 31.15
C ILE A 305 -16.53 9.97 29.80
N TRP A 306 -15.40 10.64 29.62
CA TRP A 306 -14.67 10.63 28.35
C TRP A 306 -14.06 9.28 27.98
N PRO A 307 -13.36 8.55 28.86
CA PRO A 307 -12.86 7.21 28.56
C PRO A 307 -13.97 6.25 28.14
N VAL A 308 -15.12 6.24 28.84
CA VAL A 308 -16.25 5.36 28.53
C VAL A 308 -16.82 5.66 27.14
N ARG A 309 -17.03 6.93 26.81
CA ARG A 309 -17.50 7.36 25.48
C ARG A 309 -16.51 7.00 24.36
N ARG A 310 -15.20 7.11 24.62
CA ARG A 310 -14.16 6.78 23.61
C ARG A 310 -14.04 5.29 23.31
N LEU A 311 -14.33 4.41 24.28
CA LEU A 311 -14.19 2.95 24.09
C LEU A 311 -14.97 2.44 22.88
N GLY A 312 -16.18 2.92 22.64
CA GLY A 312 -17.00 2.55 21.47
C GLY A 312 -16.30 2.85 20.15
N ARG A 313 -15.67 4.03 20.03
CA ARG A 313 -14.89 4.42 18.85
C ARG A 313 -13.61 3.61 18.68
N ILE A 314 -12.91 3.35 19.79
CA ILE A 314 -11.64 2.58 19.77
C ILE A 314 -11.88 1.15 19.29
N ILE A 315 -12.92 0.48 19.80
CA ILE A 315 -13.29 -0.89 19.37
C ILE A 315 -13.55 -0.93 17.86
N SER A 316 -14.27 0.07 17.35
CA SER A 316 -14.54 0.20 15.93
C SER A 316 -13.26 0.38 15.09
N ASN A 317 -12.31 1.18 15.53
CA ASN A 317 -11.06 1.43 14.83
C ASN A 317 -10.10 0.22 14.87
N ILE A 318 -10.04 -0.48 16.00
CA ILE A 318 -9.28 -1.74 16.12
C ILE A 318 -9.81 -2.77 15.12
N GLY A 319 -11.14 -2.84 14.93
CA GLY A 319 -11.74 -3.71 13.91
C GLY A 319 -11.22 -3.42 12.49
N LYS A 320 -11.08 -2.14 12.12
CA LYS A 320 -10.47 -1.75 10.84
C LYS A 320 -9.02 -2.21 10.73
N SER A 321 -8.25 -2.08 11.81
CA SER A 321 -6.84 -2.47 11.83
C SER A 321 -6.66 -3.98 11.65
N PHE A 322 -7.59 -4.80 12.12
CA PHE A 322 -7.60 -6.24 11.85
C PHE A 322 -7.82 -6.55 10.37
N VAL A 323 -8.73 -5.81 9.71
CA VAL A 323 -8.96 -5.97 8.26
C VAL A 323 -7.71 -5.60 7.47
N SER A 324 -7.08 -4.46 7.78
CA SER A 324 -5.83 -4.03 7.14
C SER A 324 -4.69 -5.02 7.38
N ALA A 325 -4.55 -5.56 8.60
CA ALA A 325 -3.54 -6.57 8.91
C ALA A 325 -3.76 -7.87 8.10
N ASN A 326 -5.01 -8.35 7.99
CA ASN A 326 -5.30 -9.53 7.18
C ASN A 326 -5.00 -9.30 5.70
N ARG A 327 -5.31 -8.12 5.17
CA ARG A 327 -4.99 -7.76 3.78
C ARG A 327 -3.50 -7.77 3.49
N ILE A 328 -2.68 -7.21 4.38
CA ILE A 328 -1.22 -7.24 4.25
C ILE A 328 -0.71 -8.68 4.33
N GLU A 329 -1.27 -9.47 5.24
CA GLU A 329 -0.85 -10.86 5.42
C GLU A 329 -1.20 -11.75 4.21
N THR A 330 -2.32 -11.48 3.52
CA THR A 330 -2.64 -12.15 2.26
C THR A 330 -1.49 -11.99 1.26
N ILE A 331 -0.93 -10.77 1.13
CA ILE A 331 0.23 -10.55 0.26
C ILE A 331 1.47 -11.28 0.78
N LEU A 332 1.77 -11.16 2.09
CA LEU A 332 2.96 -11.76 2.69
C LEU A 332 2.95 -13.30 2.72
N ASN A 333 1.79 -13.91 2.52
CA ASN A 333 1.62 -15.36 2.44
C ASN A 333 1.67 -15.90 1.00
N GLU A 334 1.64 -15.01 -0.01
CA GLU A 334 1.87 -15.42 -1.39
C GLU A 334 3.29 -15.97 -1.52
N THR A 335 3.44 -16.99 -2.34
CA THR A 335 4.76 -17.61 -2.54
C THR A 335 5.63 -16.70 -3.40
N PRO A 336 6.78 -16.24 -2.90
CA PRO A 336 7.71 -15.47 -3.70
C PRO A 336 8.26 -16.32 -4.84
N GLU A 337 8.64 -15.65 -5.93
CA GLU A 337 9.34 -16.32 -7.02
C GLU A 337 10.72 -16.79 -6.54
N ASP A 338 11.03 -18.04 -6.83
CA ASP A 338 12.35 -18.58 -6.53
C ASP A 338 13.35 -18.06 -7.58
N ILE A 339 14.04 -16.97 -7.22
CA ILE A 339 15.06 -16.31 -8.06
C ILE A 339 16.47 -16.74 -7.60
N PHE A 340 16.61 -17.44 -6.46
CA PHE A 340 17.88 -17.75 -5.86
C PHE A 340 18.49 -19.08 -6.31
N PRO A 341 19.83 -19.15 -6.38
CA PRO A 341 20.54 -20.09 -7.23
C PRO A 341 20.71 -21.46 -6.57
N THR A 342 19.75 -22.35 -6.81
CA THR A 342 19.99 -23.80 -6.71
C THR A 342 20.21 -24.44 -8.07
N ASN A 343 19.98 -23.67 -9.16
CA ASN A 343 19.94 -24.14 -10.52
C ASN A 343 21.22 -23.82 -11.31
N GLU A 344 21.41 -24.49 -12.42
CA GLU A 344 22.56 -24.31 -13.30
C GLU A 344 22.60 -22.92 -13.93
N LYS A 345 23.81 -22.43 -14.19
CA LYS A 345 24.10 -21.19 -14.94
C LYS A 345 25.01 -21.52 -16.13
N PRO A 346 24.45 -22.20 -17.15
CA PRO A 346 25.24 -22.57 -18.32
C PRO A 346 25.63 -21.33 -19.14
N GLU A 347 26.71 -21.46 -19.90
CA GLU A 347 26.97 -20.55 -21.00
C GLU A 347 25.86 -20.69 -22.05
N ILE A 348 25.32 -19.56 -22.50
CA ILE A 348 24.22 -19.53 -23.49
C ILE A 348 24.73 -18.95 -24.79
N THR A 349 24.63 -19.78 -25.84
CA THR A 349 24.97 -19.42 -27.21
C THR A 349 23.73 -19.04 -28.03
N GLY A 350 22.53 -19.46 -27.58
CA GLY A 350 21.28 -19.07 -28.20
C GLY A 350 20.64 -20.11 -29.13
N ASN A 351 20.97 -21.38 -28.96
CA ASN A 351 20.29 -22.47 -29.67
C ASN A 351 19.02 -22.85 -28.91
N ILE A 352 17.83 -22.69 -29.51
CA ILE A 352 16.56 -22.79 -28.81
C ILE A 352 15.68 -23.84 -29.47
N VAL A 353 15.09 -24.73 -28.68
CA VAL A 353 14.16 -25.76 -29.15
C VAL A 353 12.90 -25.74 -28.30
N PHE A 354 11.77 -25.58 -28.95
CA PHE A 354 10.44 -25.80 -28.38
C PHE A 354 9.94 -27.15 -28.87
N ASP A 355 9.53 -28.00 -27.95
CA ASP A 355 9.00 -29.33 -28.26
C ASP A 355 7.66 -29.54 -27.57
N SER A 356 6.59 -29.59 -28.38
CA SER A 356 5.23 -29.93 -27.99
C SER A 356 4.68 -29.07 -26.84
N ILE A 357 5.00 -27.76 -26.84
CA ILE A 357 4.63 -26.84 -25.77
C ILE A 357 3.14 -26.57 -25.77
N SER A 358 2.52 -26.80 -24.60
CA SER A 358 1.17 -26.34 -24.31
C SER A 358 1.18 -25.42 -23.07
N PHE A 359 0.37 -24.36 -23.14
CA PHE A 359 0.32 -23.35 -22.09
C PHE A 359 -1.07 -22.72 -21.94
N SER A 360 -1.48 -22.53 -20.70
CA SER A 360 -2.68 -21.78 -20.30
C SER A 360 -2.32 -20.75 -19.23
N TYR A 361 -2.92 -19.56 -19.27
CA TYR A 361 -2.75 -18.63 -18.16
C TYR A 361 -3.45 -19.16 -16.90
N PRO A 362 -2.90 -18.91 -15.70
CA PRO A 362 -3.50 -19.37 -14.44
C PRO A 362 -4.96 -18.91 -14.24
N GLU A 363 -5.37 -17.82 -14.92
CA GLU A 363 -6.74 -17.29 -14.85
C GLU A 363 -7.72 -18.05 -15.74
N THR A 364 -7.23 -18.61 -16.85
CA THR A 364 -8.05 -19.22 -17.91
C THR A 364 -7.68 -20.70 -18.08
N GLN A 365 -7.59 -21.43 -16.95
CA GLN A 365 -7.13 -22.85 -16.92
C GLN A 365 -7.84 -23.77 -17.92
N ASN A 366 -9.03 -23.38 -18.40
CA ASN A 366 -9.79 -24.16 -19.39
C ASN A 366 -9.53 -23.74 -20.85
N GLN A 367 -8.72 -22.70 -21.10
CA GLN A 367 -8.43 -22.21 -22.45
C GLN A 367 -6.93 -22.28 -22.71
N LYS A 368 -6.53 -23.25 -23.53
CA LYS A 368 -5.16 -23.33 -24.04
C LYS A 368 -4.86 -22.12 -24.91
N ILE A 369 -3.82 -21.41 -24.57
CA ILE A 369 -3.29 -20.28 -25.37
C ILE A 369 -2.25 -20.80 -26.39
N LEU A 370 -1.48 -21.81 -26.00
CA LEU A 370 -0.60 -22.55 -26.87
C LEU A 370 -0.97 -24.03 -26.79
N ASP A 371 -1.03 -24.72 -27.93
CA ASP A 371 -1.42 -26.11 -28.01
C ASP A 371 -0.47 -26.88 -28.96
N ASN A 372 0.43 -27.64 -28.36
CA ASN A 372 1.40 -28.49 -29.05
C ASN A 372 2.30 -27.73 -30.04
N VAL A 373 2.94 -26.66 -29.62
CA VAL A 373 3.80 -25.81 -30.44
C VAL A 373 5.22 -26.35 -30.41
N SER A 374 5.79 -26.62 -31.61
CA SER A 374 7.16 -27.14 -31.78
C SER A 374 7.87 -26.38 -32.88
N PHE A 375 9.07 -25.89 -32.61
CA PHE A 375 9.97 -25.24 -33.56
C PHE A 375 11.39 -25.17 -32.98
N SER A 376 12.37 -24.83 -33.84
CA SER A 376 13.76 -24.66 -33.40
C SER A 376 14.41 -23.44 -34.04
N ILE A 377 15.36 -22.84 -33.34
CA ILE A 377 16.17 -21.70 -33.75
C ILE A 377 17.63 -22.06 -33.49
N LYS A 378 18.48 -21.97 -34.48
CA LYS A 378 19.94 -22.13 -34.29
C LYS A 378 20.55 -20.82 -33.77
N SER A 379 21.65 -20.93 -33.04
CA SER A 379 22.42 -19.77 -32.61
C SER A 379 22.74 -18.83 -33.78
N GLY A 380 22.51 -17.53 -33.59
CA GLY A 380 22.74 -16.51 -34.60
C GLY A 380 21.65 -16.35 -35.65
N GLN A 381 20.61 -17.18 -35.65
CA GLN A 381 19.47 -17.05 -36.57
C GLN A 381 18.43 -16.06 -36.05
N THR A 382 17.69 -15.50 -37.01
CA THR A 382 16.51 -14.66 -36.75
C THR A 382 15.25 -15.48 -37.03
N LEU A 383 14.41 -15.68 -35.99
CA LEU A 383 13.07 -16.22 -36.15
C LEU A 383 12.06 -15.08 -36.14
N ALA A 384 11.16 -15.06 -37.10
CA ALA A 384 10.00 -14.18 -37.06
C ALA A 384 8.72 -14.93 -36.66
N ILE A 385 7.85 -14.26 -35.90
CA ILE A 385 6.56 -14.80 -35.47
C ILE A 385 5.45 -13.86 -35.95
N LEU A 386 4.60 -14.36 -36.83
CA LEU A 386 3.43 -13.68 -37.36
C LEU A 386 2.15 -14.34 -36.84
N GLY A 387 1.05 -13.61 -36.79
CA GLY A 387 -0.27 -14.13 -36.46
C GLY A 387 -1.22 -13.07 -35.98
N PRO A 388 -2.52 -13.34 -35.91
CA PRO A 388 -3.51 -12.39 -35.39
C PRO A 388 -3.32 -12.08 -33.91
N THR A 389 -3.95 -10.99 -33.46
CA THR A 389 -3.98 -10.66 -32.03
C THR A 389 -4.65 -11.81 -31.26
N GLY A 390 -4.07 -12.20 -30.13
CA GLY A 390 -4.57 -13.30 -29.31
C GLY A 390 -4.13 -14.70 -29.75
N SER A 391 -3.28 -14.85 -30.79
CA SER A 391 -2.81 -16.18 -31.24
C SER A 391 -1.75 -16.81 -30.34
N GLY A 392 -1.22 -16.12 -29.32
CA GLY A 392 -0.24 -16.65 -28.36
C GLY A 392 1.21 -16.20 -28.59
N LYS A 393 1.49 -15.29 -29.54
CA LYS A 393 2.85 -14.83 -29.88
C LYS A 393 3.65 -14.31 -28.66
N SER A 394 3.09 -13.36 -27.93
CA SER A 394 3.74 -12.81 -26.72
C SER A 394 3.85 -13.87 -25.62
N SER A 395 2.92 -14.81 -25.55
CA SER A 395 2.99 -15.91 -24.57
C SER A 395 4.21 -16.80 -24.81
N LEU A 396 4.55 -17.11 -26.06
CA LEU A 396 5.76 -17.87 -26.42
C LEU A 396 7.03 -17.21 -25.86
N VAL A 397 7.19 -15.92 -26.08
CA VAL A 397 8.40 -15.20 -25.62
C VAL A 397 8.42 -14.98 -24.12
N HIS A 398 7.24 -14.86 -23.49
CA HIS A 398 7.14 -14.81 -22.02
C HIS A 398 7.56 -16.15 -21.38
N LEU A 399 7.26 -17.30 -22.01
CA LEU A 399 7.75 -18.61 -21.55
C LEU A 399 9.27 -18.71 -21.67
N LEU A 400 9.86 -18.25 -22.77
CA LEU A 400 11.31 -18.25 -22.96
C LEU A 400 12.04 -17.38 -21.94
N ALA A 401 11.47 -16.22 -21.58
CA ALA A 401 11.98 -15.34 -20.53
C ALA A 401 11.64 -15.84 -19.11
N ARG A 402 10.99 -17.00 -18.96
CA ARG A 402 10.50 -17.58 -17.70
C ARG A 402 9.71 -16.60 -16.85
N LEU A 403 8.89 -15.77 -17.50
CA LEU A 403 7.86 -14.96 -16.80
C LEU A 403 6.66 -15.81 -16.41
N TYR A 404 6.40 -16.89 -17.17
CA TYR A 404 5.45 -17.95 -16.88
C TYR A 404 6.13 -19.31 -17.07
N GLU A 405 5.56 -20.35 -16.46
CA GLU A 405 5.95 -21.74 -16.69
C GLU A 405 4.91 -22.41 -17.63
N TYR A 406 5.34 -23.30 -18.51
CA TYR A 406 4.46 -24.05 -19.42
C TYR A 406 3.81 -25.24 -18.72
N ASP A 407 2.64 -25.67 -19.23
CA ASP A 407 1.86 -26.77 -18.65
C ASP A 407 2.44 -28.14 -19.05
N SER A 408 2.89 -28.30 -20.32
CA SER A 408 3.47 -29.51 -20.83
C SER A 408 4.40 -29.24 -22.00
N GLY A 409 5.25 -30.22 -22.34
CA GLY A 409 6.27 -30.12 -23.36
C GLY A 409 7.66 -29.82 -22.78
N SER A 410 8.62 -29.41 -23.62
CA SER A 410 9.99 -29.10 -23.24
C SER A 410 10.50 -27.86 -23.99
N ILE A 411 11.10 -26.91 -23.28
CA ILE A 411 11.87 -25.81 -23.88
C ILE A 411 13.34 -26.02 -23.54
N LYS A 412 14.19 -26.13 -24.53
CA LYS A 412 15.63 -26.28 -24.31
C LYS A 412 16.40 -25.08 -24.86
N ILE A 413 17.38 -24.62 -24.12
CA ILE A 413 18.38 -23.65 -24.56
C ILE A 413 19.75 -24.34 -24.53
N ASP A 414 20.43 -24.38 -25.65
CA ASP A 414 21.72 -25.06 -25.81
C ASP A 414 21.70 -26.52 -25.28
N GLY A 415 20.61 -27.24 -25.54
CA GLY A 415 20.38 -28.62 -25.12
C GLY A 415 19.97 -28.81 -23.66
N LYS A 416 19.96 -27.75 -22.82
CA LYS A 416 19.53 -27.80 -21.42
C LYS A 416 18.08 -27.39 -21.27
N GLU A 417 17.36 -28.12 -20.45
CA GLU A 417 15.96 -27.84 -20.15
C GLU A 417 15.81 -26.47 -19.41
N LEU A 418 14.94 -25.59 -19.93
CA LEU A 418 14.76 -24.23 -19.43
C LEU A 418 14.41 -24.20 -17.95
N ASN A 419 13.59 -25.14 -17.48
CA ASN A 419 13.15 -25.19 -16.08
C ASN A 419 14.27 -25.55 -15.08
N THR A 420 15.39 -26.13 -15.57
CA THR A 420 16.55 -26.45 -14.73
C THR A 420 17.54 -25.31 -14.59
N ILE A 421 17.45 -24.29 -15.45
CA ILE A 421 18.34 -23.13 -15.42
C ILE A 421 17.81 -22.09 -14.43
N ASP A 422 18.72 -21.38 -13.74
CA ASP A 422 18.34 -20.29 -12.84
C ASP A 422 17.54 -19.18 -13.54
N LYS A 423 16.40 -18.75 -12.96
CA LYS A 423 15.52 -17.73 -13.56
C LYS A 423 16.21 -16.38 -13.75
N GLY A 424 16.96 -15.95 -12.74
CA GLY A 424 17.71 -14.71 -12.81
C GLY A 424 18.78 -14.75 -13.89
N TRP A 425 19.44 -15.92 -14.02
CA TRP A 425 20.43 -16.15 -15.07
C TRP A 425 19.79 -16.07 -16.46
N ILE A 426 18.71 -16.82 -16.72
CA ILE A 426 17.98 -16.75 -18.02
C ILE A 426 17.58 -15.32 -18.33
N ARG A 427 16.99 -14.61 -17.38
CA ARG A 427 16.60 -13.21 -17.58
C ARG A 427 17.77 -12.27 -17.80
N SER A 428 18.98 -12.63 -17.39
CA SER A 428 20.20 -11.88 -17.74
C SER A 428 20.66 -12.18 -19.17
N GLN A 429 20.42 -13.39 -19.69
CA GLN A 429 20.87 -13.85 -21.00
C GLN A 429 19.85 -13.61 -22.12
N VAL A 430 18.59 -13.34 -21.77
CA VAL A 430 17.53 -13.03 -22.73
C VAL A 430 17.13 -11.56 -22.60
N GLY A 431 17.37 -10.77 -23.63
CA GLY A 431 16.93 -9.38 -23.74
C GLY A 431 15.51 -9.35 -24.31
N LEU A 432 14.52 -8.92 -23.51
CA LEU A 432 13.12 -8.79 -23.94
C LEU A 432 12.75 -7.30 -24.07
N ILE A 433 12.33 -6.90 -25.28
CA ILE A 433 11.82 -5.56 -25.57
C ILE A 433 10.32 -5.68 -25.75
N LEU A 434 9.55 -5.11 -24.81
CA LEU A 434 8.10 -5.20 -24.76
C LEU A 434 7.42 -4.28 -25.78
N GLN A 435 6.22 -4.63 -26.19
CA GLN A 435 5.37 -3.86 -27.11
C GLN A 435 5.12 -2.43 -26.59
N GLU A 436 4.79 -2.27 -25.30
CA GLU A 436 4.65 -0.97 -24.65
C GLU A 436 5.82 -0.73 -23.70
N PRO A 437 6.81 0.10 -24.08
CA PRO A 437 7.96 0.36 -23.25
C PRO A 437 7.60 1.23 -22.04
N PHE A 438 7.92 0.75 -20.84
CA PHE A 438 7.81 1.54 -19.63
C PHE A 438 9.12 2.29 -19.36
N LEU A 439 9.03 3.61 -19.18
CA LEU A 439 10.15 4.46 -18.82
C LEU A 439 9.93 5.06 -17.43
N TYR A 440 10.99 5.10 -16.64
CA TYR A 440 10.99 5.69 -15.32
C TYR A 440 11.13 7.21 -15.40
N GLY A 441 10.56 7.94 -14.45
CA GLY A 441 10.71 9.40 -14.30
C GLY A 441 12.13 9.79 -13.86
N ARG A 442 13.13 9.42 -14.65
CA ARG A 442 14.57 9.64 -14.46
C ARG A 442 15.15 10.27 -15.71
N THR A 443 16.47 10.54 -15.72
CA THR A 443 17.14 11.01 -16.93
C THR A 443 17.16 9.93 -18.03
N ILE A 444 17.39 10.33 -19.28
CA ILE A 444 17.56 9.40 -20.41
C ILE A 444 18.73 8.46 -20.11
N MET A 445 19.86 8.99 -19.62
CA MET A 445 21.05 8.20 -19.26
C MET A 445 20.70 7.14 -18.20
N GLU A 446 20.02 7.51 -17.13
CA GLU A 446 19.63 6.58 -16.07
C GLU A 446 18.64 5.50 -16.56
N ASN A 447 17.75 5.85 -17.50
CA ASN A 447 16.84 4.88 -18.11
C ASN A 447 17.59 3.84 -18.95
N ILE A 448 18.63 4.24 -19.70
CA ILE A 448 19.46 3.32 -20.48
C ILE A 448 20.26 2.39 -19.55
N LYS A 449 20.91 2.96 -18.54
CA LYS A 449 21.77 2.23 -17.60
C LYS A 449 21.00 1.33 -16.63
N LEU A 450 19.67 1.41 -16.59
CA LEU A 450 18.84 0.66 -15.64
C LEU A 450 19.09 -0.86 -15.70
N ALA A 451 19.34 -1.40 -16.89
CA ALA A 451 19.55 -2.83 -17.10
C ALA A 451 20.89 -3.33 -16.56
N VAL A 452 21.92 -2.47 -16.57
CA VAL A 452 23.29 -2.78 -16.11
C VAL A 452 23.81 -1.62 -15.27
N PRO A 453 23.56 -1.60 -13.95
CA PRO A 453 24.04 -0.58 -13.06
C PRO A 453 25.58 -0.51 -13.07
N GLY A 454 26.14 0.71 -13.18
CA GLY A 454 27.59 0.93 -13.17
C GLY A 454 28.30 0.87 -14.53
N ILE A 455 27.57 0.59 -15.61
CA ILE A 455 28.14 0.67 -16.96
C ILE A 455 28.58 2.09 -17.30
N SER A 456 29.58 2.22 -18.17
CA SER A 456 30.13 3.53 -18.57
C SER A 456 29.13 4.34 -19.40
N ASP A 457 29.25 5.68 -19.35
CA ASP A 457 28.44 6.57 -20.18
C ASP A 457 28.75 6.39 -21.68
N SER A 458 30.00 6.04 -22.00
CA SER A 458 30.41 5.75 -23.38
C SER A 458 29.67 4.54 -23.95
N SER A 459 29.51 3.46 -23.17
CA SER A 459 28.73 2.28 -23.57
C SER A 459 27.25 2.62 -23.74
N ALA A 460 26.67 3.40 -22.82
CA ALA A 460 25.29 3.83 -22.94
C ALA A 460 25.04 4.66 -24.20
N ARG A 461 25.97 5.58 -24.56
CA ARG A 461 25.93 6.35 -25.80
C ARG A 461 26.09 5.45 -27.04
N HIS A 462 26.99 4.45 -26.99
CA HIS A 462 27.16 3.51 -28.08
C HIS A 462 25.85 2.78 -28.41
N PHE A 463 25.18 2.19 -27.42
CA PHE A 463 23.91 1.50 -27.66
C PHE A 463 22.77 2.46 -28.03
N SER A 464 22.83 3.72 -27.64
CA SER A 464 21.91 4.74 -28.13
C SER A 464 22.11 5.04 -29.62
N LYS A 465 23.36 4.97 -30.12
CA LYS A 465 23.67 5.09 -31.55
C LYS A 465 23.15 3.87 -32.32
N VAL A 466 23.37 2.65 -31.79
CA VAL A 466 22.83 1.41 -32.37
C VAL A 466 21.31 1.46 -32.47
N ALA A 467 20.64 2.07 -31.48
CA ALA A 467 19.19 2.28 -31.49
C ALA A 467 18.75 3.53 -32.29
N PHE A 468 19.64 4.21 -33.01
CA PHE A 468 19.36 5.43 -33.79
C PHE A 468 18.67 6.53 -32.97
N LEU A 469 19.08 6.71 -31.72
CA LEU A 469 18.50 7.68 -30.80
C LEU A 469 19.48 8.80 -30.39
N ASP A 470 20.81 8.60 -30.50
CA ASP A 470 21.85 9.52 -30.03
C ASP A 470 21.72 10.94 -30.61
N ASP A 471 21.51 11.05 -31.94
CA ASP A 471 21.38 12.33 -32.63
C ASP A 471 20.15 13.11 -32.15
N GLU A 472 19.06 12.42 -31.79
CA GLU A 472 17.86 13.09 -31.25
C GLU A 472 18.05 13.50 -29.79
N ILE A 473 18.73 12.67 -29.00
CA ILE A 473 19.07 13.01 -27.61
C ILE A 473 19.93 14.26 -27.55
N ASN A 474 20.92 14.37 -28.45
CA ASN A 474 21.81 15.50 -28.50
C ASN A 474 21.12 16.83 -28.92
N LYS A 475 19.91 16.76 -29.51
CA LYS A 475 19.08 17.95 -29.82
C LYS A 475 18.28 18.46 -28.60
N PHE A 476 18.15 17.68 -27.54
CA PHE A 476 17.52 18.17 -26.32
C PHE A 476 18.45 19.14 -25.58
N GLU A 477 17.89 20.16 -24.96
CA GLU A 477 18.65 21.19 -24.23
C GLU A 477 19.63 20.62 -23.21
N LYS A 478 19.23 19.53 -22.52
CA LYS A 478 20.06 18.83 -21.50
C LYS A 478 20.65 17.51 -22.01
N GLY A 479 20.53 17.21 -23.30
CA GLY A 479 21.02 15.96 -23.87
C GLY A 479 20.57 14.73 -23.07
N TYR A 480 21.51 13.87 -22.69
CA TYR A 480 21.26 12.66 -21.90
C TYR A 480 20.76 12.90 -20.47
N GLU A 481 20.97 14.10 -19.92
CA GLU A 481 20.45 14.52 -18.61
C GLU A 481 19.00 15.02 -18.68
N THR A 482 18.36 14.96 -19.83
CA THR A 482 16.95 15.30 -19.99
C THR A 482 16.09 14.33 -19.18
N LEU A 483 15.23 14.88 -18.30
CA LEU A 483 14.28 14.11 -17.50
C LEU A 483 13.15 13.58 -18.39
N VAL A 484 12.99 12.28 -18.37
CA VAL A 484 11.86 11.60 -18.95
C VAL A 484 10.71 11.68 -17.96
N GLY A 485 9.62 12.38 -18.30
CA GLY A 485 8.44 12.45 -17.43
C GLY A 485 7.84 11.08 -17.11
N GLU A 486 6.92 11.01 -16.16
CA GLU A 486 6.25 9.75 -15.82
C GLU A 486 5.72 9.06 -17.07
N ARG A 487 6.05 7.77 -17.24
CA ARG A 487 5.74 6.96 -18.43
C ARG A 487 6.24 7.57 -19.76
N GLY A 488 7.27 8.41 -19.72
CA GLY A 488 7.87 8.97 -20.92
C GLY A 488 7.04 10.05 -21.63
N VAL A 489 6.20 10.78 -20.91
CA VAL A 489 5.29 11.80 -21.52
C VAL A 489 6.04 12.83 -22.38
N SER A 490 7.30 13.11 -22.09
CA SER A 490 8.13 14.07 -22.83
C SER A 490 8.71 13.53 -24.14
N LEU A 491 8.61 12.22 -24.42
CA LEU A 491 9.17 11.58 -25.61
C LEU A 491 8.08 11.13 -26.59
N SER A 492 8.39 11.14 -27.89
CA SER A 492 7.52 10.54 -28.91
C SER A 492 7.45 9.01 -28.75
N GLY A 493 6.44 8.36 -29.34
CA GLY A 493 6.29 6.90 -29.31
C GLY A 493 7.54 6.16 -29.82
N GLY A 494 8.09 6.59 -30.97
CA GLY A 494 9.31 6.02 -31.54
C GLY A 494 10.55 6.25 -30.67
N GLN A 495 10.68 7.43 -30.03
CA GLN A 495 11.77 7.72 -29.08
C GLN A 495 11.71 6.81 -27.86
N LYS A 496 10.50 6.57 -27.30
CA LYS A 496 10.30 5.64 -26.18
C LYS A 496 10.74 4.23 -26.53
N GLN A 497 10.35 3.75 -27.71
CA GLN A 497 10.73 2.42 -28.16
C GLN A 497 12.24 2.29 -28.40
N ARG A 498 12.86 3.25 -29.09
CA ARG A 498 14.33 3.25 -29.28
C ARG A 498 15.10 3.35 -27.97
N LEU A 499 14.59 4.09 -26.99
CA LEU A 499 15.18 4.15 -25.65
C LEU A 499 15.09 2.78 -24.93
N ALA A 500 13.97 2.08 -25.06
CA ALA A 500 13.83 0.73 -24.51
C ALA A 500 14.72 -0.29 -25.24
N ILE A 501 14.90 -0.14 -26.55
CA ILE A 501 15.85 -0.94 -27.34
C ILE A 501 17.28 -0.69 -26.82
N ALA A 502 17.73 0.56 -26.71
CA ALA A 502 19.06 0.90 -26.18
C ALA A 502 19.29 0.31 -24.77
N ARG A 503 18.28 0.44 -23.88
CA ARG A 503 18.29 -0.14 -22.52
C ARG A 503 18.43 -1.66 -22.53
N THR A 504 17.83 -2.35 -23.49
CA THR A 504 17.92 -3.80 -23.57
C THR A 504 19.24 -4.26 -24.19
N LEU A 505 19.72 -3.57 -25.23
CA LEU A 505 20.97 -3.90 -25.92
C LEU A 505 22.21 -3.77 -25.02
N ILE A 506 22.19 -2.84 -24.07
CA ILE A 506 23.29 -2.63 -23.12
C ILE A 506 23.58 -3.87 -22.24
N LYS A 507 22.64 -4.83 -22.13
CA LYS A 507 22.85 -6.11 -21.45
C LYS A 507 23.79 -7.05 -22.19
N ASP A 508 23.98 -6.83 -23.47
CA ASP A 508 24.76 -7.68 -24.36
C ASP A 508 24.34 -9.16 -24.34
N SER A 509 23.00 -9.38 -24.31
CA SER A 509 22.41 -10.71 -24.22
C SER A 509 22.58 -11.50 -25.52
N PRO A 510 22.88 -12.82 -25.46
CA PRO A 510 23.00 -13.69 -26.64
C PRO A 510 21.65 -13.92 -27.35
N VAL A 511 20.54 -13.78 -26.65
CA VAL A 511 19.18 -13.88 -27.22
C VAL A 511 18.46 -12.55 -27.05
N ILE A 512 17.91 -11.99 -28.14
CA ILE A 512 17.16 -10.74 -28.14
C ILE A 512 15.77 -10.98 -28.70
N ILE A 513 14.75 -10.50 -28.00
CA ILE A 513 13.35 -10.64 -28.37
C ILE A 513 12.74 -9.26 -28.59
N PHE A 514 12.14 -9.05 -29.75
CA PHE A 514 11.36 -7.86 -30.10
C PHE A 514 9.88 -8.25 -30.13
N ASP A 515 9.13 -7.94 -29.07
CA ASP A 515 7.69 -8.21 -28.99
C ASP A 515 6.93 -6.98 -29.53
N ASP A 516 6.68 -6.97 -30.85
CA ASP A 516 6.03 -5.89 -31.64
C ASP A 516 6.58 -4.47 -31.34
N SER A 517 7.81 -4.42 -30.81
CA SER A 517 8.44 -3.20 -30.32
C SER A 517 9.04 -2.32 -31.41
N LEU A 518 9.00 -2.75 -32.66
CA LEU A 518 9.41 -1.97 -33.83
C LEU A 518 8.22 -1.29 -34.53
N SER A 519 6.99 -1.54 -34.10
CA SER A 519 5.76 -1.06 -34.76
C SER A 519 5.59 0.46 -34.74
N ALA A 520 6.10 1.17 -33.72
CA ALA A 520 6.05 2.64 -33.65
C ALA A 520 7.35 3.32 -34.16
N VAL A 521 8.30 2.52 -34.67
CA VAL A 521 9.50 3.02 -35.35
C VAL A 521 9.21 3.04 -36.87
N ASP A 522 9.73 4.04 -37.57
CA ASP A 522 9.61 4.10 -39.02
C ASP A 522 10.41 2.97 -39.69
N THR A 523 9.99 2.57 -40.89
CA THR A 523 10.55 1.40 -41.57
C THR A 523 12.05 1.52 -41.86
N GLN A 524 12.54 2.73 -42.18
CA GLN A 524 13.95 2.95 -42.45
C GLN A 524 14.81 2.80 -41.20
N THR A 525 14.37 3.35 -40.08
CA THR A 525 15.03 3.21 -38.78
C THR A 525 14.97 1.75 -38.28
N ASP A 526 13.87 1.02 -38.49
CA ASP A 526 13.75 -0.41 -38.18
C ASP A 526 14.82 -1.23 -38.93
N ILE A 527 14.94 -1.07 -40.26
CA ILE A 527 15.96 -1.72 -41.08
C ILE A 527 17.36 -1.39 -40.56
N SER A 528 17.62 -0.11 -40.27
CA SER A 528 18.92 0.35 -39.80
C SER A 528 19.29 -0.25 -38.43
N ILE A 529 18.37 -0.33 -37.48
CA ILE A 529 18.58 -0.96 -36.17
C ILE A 529 18.93 -2.45 -36.36
N ARG A 530 18.17 -3.18 -37.19
CA ARG A 530 18.42 -4.59 -37.42
C ARG A 530 19.74 -4.85 -38.12
N SER A 531 20.11 -4.01 -39.10
CA SER A 531 21.43 -4.07 -39.78
C SER A 531 22.57 -3.80 -38.81
N ALA A 532 22.47 -2.75 -37.98
CA ALA A 532 23.48 -2.44 -36.96
C ALA A 532 23.64 -3.60 -35.95
N LEU A 533 22.57 -4.26 -35.58
CA LEU A 533 22.62 -5.45 -34.70
C LEU A 533 23.29 -6.67 -35.35
N LYS A 534 23.14 -6.86 -36.66
CA LYS A 534 23.83 -7.91 -37.39
C LYS A 534 25.33 -7.63 -37.52
N GLU A 535 25.74 -6.36 -37.60
CA GLU A 535 27.15 -5.93 -37.70
C GLU A 535 27.88 -5.95 -36.35
N GLU A 536 27.14 -5.78 -35.24
CA GLU A 536 27.72 -5.82 -33.92
C GLU A 536 28.19 -7.22 -33.53
N LYS A 537 29.43 -7.34 -33.07
CA LYS A 537 30.17 -8.56 -32.78
C LYS A 537 29.33 -9.60 -32.00
N GLY A 538 29.02 -10.69 -32.69
CA GLY A 538 28.45 -11.90 -32.10
C GLY A 538 27.19 -12.32 -32.83
N ASN A 539 27.09 -13.63 -33.12
CA ASN A 539 25.90 -14.28 -33.67
C ASN A 539 24.78 -14.28 -32.63
N LYS A 540 24.10 -13.13 -32.45
CA LYS A 540 22.95 -13.04 -31.53
C LYS A 540 21.73 -13.71 -32.15
N THR A 541 21.08 -14.57 -31.40
CA THR A 541 19.80 -15.15 -31.80
C THR A 541 18.70 -14.12 -31.61
N MET A 542 17.92 -13.84 -32.65
CA MET A 542 16.84 -12.86 -32.62
C MET A 542 15.48 -13.50 -32.78
N ILE A 543 14.51 -13.08 -31.98
CA ILE A 543 13.10 -13.44 -32.16
C ILE A 543 12.32 -12.14 -32.37
N ILE A 544 11.64 -12.02 -33.50
CA ILE A 544 10.91 -10.81 -33.90
C ILE A 544 9.43 -11.13 -34.02
N ILE A 545 8.61 -10.59 -33.14
CA ILE A 545 7.15 -10.58 -33.29
C ILE A 545 6.78 -9.30 -34.00
N SER A 546 6.13 -9.38 -35.14
CA SER A 546 5.62 -8.21 -35.85
C SER A 546 4.40 -8.52 -36.70
N HIS A 547 3.57 -7.52 -36.90
CA HIS A 547 2.45 -7.54 -37.85
C HIS A 547 2.83 -6.98 -39.25
N ARG A 548 4.06 -6.46 -39.41
CA ARG A 548 4.57 -5.88 -40.66
C ARG A 548 5.43 -6.90 -41.39
N ILE A 549 5.04 -7.25 -42.62
CA ILE A 549 5.83 -8.16 -43.47
C ILE A 549 7.23 -7.58 -43.74
N SER A 550 7.34 -6.26 -43.97
CA SER A 550 8.63 -5.57 -44.19
C SER A 550 9.64 -5.73 -43.05
N THR A 551 9.15 -5.98 -41.81
CA THR A 551 10.01 -6.22 -40.65
C THR A 551 10.49 -7.68 -40.57
N ILE A 552 9.72 -8.62 -41.09
CA ILE A 552 9.95 -10.06 -40.89
C ILE A 552 10.43 -10.80 -42.16
N CYS A 553 10.38 -10.18 -43.35
CA CYS A 553 10.73 -10.81 -44.61
C CYS A 553 12.22 -11.27 -44.71
N ASP A 554 13.12 -10.61 -43.97
CA ASP A 554 14.56 -10.94 -43.94
C ASP A 554 14.93 -11.95 -42.83
N ALA A 555 13.94 -12.57 -42.18
CA ALA A 555 14.18 -13.58 -41.14
C ALA A 555 14.59 -14.93 -41.78
N ASP A 556 15.50 -15.64 -41.09
CA ASP A 556 15.96 -16.95 -41.54
C ASP A 556 14.85 -18.00 -41.51
N ASN A 557 13.90 -17.87 -40.61
CA ASN A 557 12.69 -18.68 -40.51
C ASN A 557 11.51 -17.84 -40.01
N ILE A 558 10.32 -18.11 -40.51
CA ILE A 558 9.08 -17.43 -40.14
C ILE A 558 8.08 -18.49 -39.73
N ILE A 559 7.50 -18.32 -38.53
CA ILE A 559 6.36 -19.13 -38.09
C ILE A 559 5.10 -18.28 -38.06
N VAL A 560 4.00 -18.87 -38.54
CA VAL A 560 2.67 -18.25 -38.48
C VAL A 560 1.86 -18.97 -37.41
N LEU A 561 1.46 -18.19 -36.38
CA LEU A 561 0.72 -18.74 -35.24
C LEU A 561 -0.76 -18.38 -35.37
N GLU A 562 -1.63 -19.38 -35.44
CA GLU A 562 -3.08 -19.23 -35.46
C GLU A 562 -3.73 -20.13 -34.40
N ASN A 563 -4.58 -19.52 -33.54
CA ASN A 563 -5.30 -20.25 -32.48
C ASN A 563 -4.39 -21.11 -31.57
N GLY A 564 -3.21 -20.62 -31.27
CA GLY A 564 -2.25 -21.30 -30.40
C GLY A 564 -1.46 -22.41 -31.05
N LYS A 565 -1.53 -22.59 -32.39
CA LYS A 565 -0.80 -23.61 -33.17
C LYS A 565 -0.01 -22.95 -34.28
N ILE A 566 1.08 -23.58 -34.69
CA ILE A 566 1.81 -23.19 -35.89
C ILE A 566 1.00 -23.70 -37.11
N SER A 567 0.54 -22.75 -37.93
CA SER A 567 -0.21 -23.05 -39.17
C SER A 567 0.68 -23.09 -40.40
N GLN A 568 1.74 -22.28 -40.42
CA GLN A 568 2.72 -22.23 -41.49
C GLN A 568 4.12 -22.00 -40.94
N GLU A 569 5.15 -22.56 -41.57
CA GLU A 569 6.55 -22.37 -41.22
C GLU A 569 7.38 -22.41 -42.52
N GLY A 570 8.37 -21.53 -42.65
CA GLY A 570 9.29 -21.46 -43.79
C GLY A 570 9.92 -20.08 -43.97
N THR A 571 10.64 -19.91 -45.06
CA THR A 571 11.21 -18.61 -45.46
C THR A 571 10.14 -17.72 -46.10
N HIS A 572 10.47 -16.42 -46.28
CA HIS A 572 9.60 -15.47 -46.97
C HIS A 572 9.15 -15.97 -48.35
N GLU A 573 10.08 -16.50 -49.15
CA GLU A 573 9.81 -16.96 -50.50
C GLU A 573 8.90 -18.20 -50.51
N GLU A 574 9.12 -19.13 -49.59
CA GLU A 574 8.29 -20.33 -49.44
C GLU A 574 6.86 -19.98 -49.01
N LEU A 575 6.71 -19.06 -48.06
CA LEU A 575 5.41 -18.69 -47.52
C LEU A 575 4.57 -17.81 -48.46
N ILE A 576 5.20 -17.04 -49.35
CA ILE A 576 4.47 -16.32 -50.41
C ILE A 576 3.94 -17.32 -51.47
N ALA A 577 4.68 -18.39 -51.74
CA ALA A 577 4.26 -19.40 -52.71
C ALA A 577 3.11 -20.28 -52.21
N GLN A 578 2.89 -20.34 -50.87
CA GLN A 578 1.84 -21.14 -50.25
C GLN A 578 0.58 -20.29 -49.98
N GLU A 579 -0.59 -20.89 -50.19
CA GLU A 579 -1.84 -20.26 -49.75
C GLU A 579 -1.96 -20.32 -48.21
N GLY A 580 -2.22 -19.17 -47.59
CA GLY A 580 -2.34 -19.10 -46.15
C GLY A 580 -2.42 -17.66 -45.60
N LEU A 581 -2.30 -17.56 -44.28
CA LEU A 581 -2.40 -16.25 -43.62
C LEU A 581 -1.25 -15.31 -44.02
N TYR A 582 -0.01 -15.87 -44.16
CA TYR A 582 1.16 -15.07 -44.54
C TYR A 582 0.96 -14.37 -45.89
N LYS A 583 0.59 -15.11 -46.92
CA LYS A 583 0.34 -14.59 -48.28
C LYS A 583 -0.76 -13.54 -48.26
N ARG A 584 -1.87 -13.81 -47.59
CA ARG A 584 -2.98 -12.84 -47.47
C ARG A 584 -2.54 -11.50 -46.87
N ILE A 585 -1.73 -11.54 -45.79
CA ILE A 585 -1.20 -10.32 -45.16
C ILE A 585 -0.22 -9.63 -46.11
N TYR A 586 0.64 -10.38 -46.78
CA TYR A 586 1.58 -9.85 -47.78
C TYR A 586 0.85 -9.12 -48.91
N ASP A 587 -0.16 -9.72 -49.52
CA ASP A 587 -0.93 -9.14 -50.62
C ASP A 587 -1.63 -7.86 -50.19
N ILE A 588 -2.22 -7.82 -48.99
CA ILE A 588 -2.87 -6.63 -48.43
C ILE A 588 -1.86 -5.50 -48.21
N GLN A 589 -0.70 -5.78 -47.58
CA GLN A 589 0.31 -4.78 -47.28
C GLN A 589 1.00 -4.25 -48.55
N SER A 590 1.30 -5.12 -49.49
CA SER A 590 1.89 -4.73 -50.78
C SER A 590 0.92 -3.89 -51.62
N ALA A 591 -0.37 -4.21 -51.65
CA ALA A 591 -1.38 -3.39 -52.32
C ALA A 591 -1.53 -2.00 -51.73
N VAL A 592 -1.35 -1.85 -50.42
CA VAL A 592 -1.38 -0.54 -49.72
C VAL A 592 -0.11 0.27 -50.07
N GLN A 593 1.06 -0.37 -50.06
CA GLN A 593 2.33 0.27 -50.45
C GLN A 593 2.37 0.73 -51.90
N ALA A 594 1.76 -0.02 -52.81
CA ALA A 594 1.69 0.35 -54.24
C ALA A 594 0.74 1.55 -54.49
N ARG A 595 -0.13 1.91 -53.53
CA ARG A 595 -1.09 3.03 -53.62
C ARG A 595 -0.62 4.29 -52.89
N ALA A 596 0.38 4.19 -52.01
CA ALA A 596 0.98 5.31 -51.27
C ALA A 596 2.18 5.91 -52.01
#